data_330b684a4277d0439785b1fa4f3073ac
#
_entry.id   330b684a4277d0439785b1fa4f3073ac
#
_cell.length_a   1.000
_cell.length_b   1.000
_cell.length_c   1.000
_cell.angle_alpha   90.00
_cell.angle_beta   90.00
_cell.angle_gamma   90.00
#
_symmetry.space_group_name_H-M   'P 1'
#
loop_
_entity.id
_entity.type
_entity.pdbx_description
1 polymer ?
#
loop_
_entity_poly.entity_id
_entity_poly.type
_entity_poly.pdbx_seq_one_letter_code
_entity_poly.pdbx_strand_id
1 'polypeptide(L)'
;PSLLENSIKNKGLSFKVINAGISGDTTSGGLYRLPKLLSKHKPQIVILELGGNDGLRGMSLKKVVRKNLRSMIEMVHASGGIVVLIGVELPPNYGEMYTSNFQKIFVDLASEYDLALINGSIKDMTTMGLMQSDGIHPNQGGHKLIEQEVWLSLSPLLKKLTAD
;
A
#
# COMPACT_ATOMS: atom_id res chain seq x y z
N PRO A 1 -2.43 5.14 -9.26
CA PRO A 1 -2.99 6.44 -8.91
C PRO A 1 -4.01 6.95 -9.92
N SER A 2 -3.69 6.96 -11.25
CA SER A 2 -4.57 7.49 -12.29
C SER A 2 -5.95 6.80 -12.37
N LEU A 3 -6.01 5.47 -12.25
CA LEU A 3 -7.28 4.75 -12.22
C LEU A 3 -8.13 5.19 -11.03
N LEU A 4 -7.54 5.30 -9.85
CA LEU A 4 -8.21 5.74 -8.64
C LEU A 4 -8.72 7.20 -8.77
N GLU A 5 -7.92 8.09 -9.36
CA GLU A 5 -8.34 9.47 -9.63
C GLU A 5 -9.57 9.51 -10.55
N ASN A 6 -9.61 8.66 -11.58
CA ASN A 6 -10.76 8.52 -12.45
C ASN A 6 -11.99 8.00 -11.71
N SER A 7 -11.84 7.00 -10.84
CA SER A 7 -12.96 6.46 -10.05
C SER A 7 -13.53 7.50 -9.08
N ILE A 8 -12.68 8.27 -8.41
CA ILE A 8 -13.09 9.40 -7.55
C ILE A 8 -13.90 10.42 -8.36
N LYS A 9 -13.37 10.85 -9.51
CA LYS A 9 -14.02 11.82 -10.39
C LYS A 9 -15.36 11.30 -10.93
N ASN A 10 -15.42 10.05 -11.39
CA ASN A 10 -16.63 9.43 -11.92
C ASN A 10 -17.75 9.29 -10.87
N LYS A 11 -17.40 9.27 -9.59
CA LYS A 11 -18.35 9.25 -8.47
C LYS A 11 -18.71 10.66 -7.97
N GLY A 12 -18.25 11.73 -8.64
CA GLY A 12 -18.54 13.10 -8.28
C GLY A 12 -17.89 13.55 -6.96
N LEU A 13 -16.83 12.87 -6.52
CA LEU A 13 -16.14 13.19 -5.28
C LEU A 13 -15.00 14.20 -5.54
N SER A 14 -14.86 15.19 -4.65
CA SER A 14 -13.87 16.28 -4.76
C SER A 14 -12.58 16.01 -3.99
N PHE A 15 -11.95 14.84 -4.24
CA PHE A 15 -10.64 14.51 -3.66
C PHE A 15 -9.56 14.53 -4.73
N LYS A 16 -8.38 15.03 -4.35
CA LYS A 16 -7.18 15.02 -5.20
C LYS A 16 -6.30 13.82 -4.86
N VAL A 17 -5.89 13.07 -5.87
CA VAL A 17 -4.90 12.00 -5.72
C VAL A 17 -3.48 12.55 -5.94
N ILE A 18 -2.62 12.38 -4.95
CA ILE A 18 -1.20 12.75 -5.04
C ILE A 18 -0.39 11.46 -5.22
N ASN A 19 0.22 11.29 -6.36
CA ASN A 19 1.16 10.20 -6.58
C ASN A 19 2.51 10.53 -5.95
N ALA A 20 2.84 9.86 -4.85
CA ALA A 20 4.13 9.97 -4.15
C ALA A 20 4.98 8.71 -4.28
N GLY A 21 4.55 7.73 -5.11
CA GLY A 21 5.31 6.50 -5.36
C GLY A 21 6.60 6.76 -6.13
N ILE A 22 7.66 6.05 -5.75
CA ILE A 22 8.94 6.02 -6.46
C ILE A 22 9.24 4.54 -6.78
N SER A 23 9.48 4.24 -8.05
CA SER A 23 9.84 2.89 -8.46
C SER A 23 11.13 2.43 -7.78
N GLY A 24 11.15 1.18 -7.28
CA GLY A 24 12.32 0.63 -6.61
C GLY A 24 12.53 1.12 -5.17
N ASP A 25 11.62 1.96 -4.63
CA ASP A 25 11.78 2.51 -3.28
C ASP A 25 11.62 1.44 -2.19
N THR A 26 12.24 1.70 -1.05
CA THR A 26 12.20 0.84 0.14
C THR A 26 11.43 1.50 1.26
N THR A 27 11.14 0.74 2.32
CA THR A 27 10.54 1.30 3.54
C THR A 27 11.40 2.40 4.14
N SER A 28 12.74 2.30 4.03
CA SER A 28 13.66 3.36 4.51
C SER A 28 13.56 4.63 3.68
N GLY A 29 13.47 4.51 2.35
CA GLY A 29 13.28 5.66 1.46
C GLY A 29 11.94 6.33 1.69
N GLY A 30 10.86 5.55 1.79
CA GLY A 30 9.52 6.05 2.11
C GLY A 30 9.49 6.79 3.45
N LEU A 31 10.06 6.19 4.51
CA LEU A 31 10.14 6.80 5.84
C LEU A 31 10.89 8.14 5.82
N TYR A 32 12.00 8.22 5.07
CA TYR A 32 12.77 9.46 4.93
C TYR A 32 11.96 10.58 4.27
N ARG A 33 11.16 10.25 3.25
CA ARG A 33 10.39 11.25 2.46
C ARG A 33 9.07 11.67 3.11
N LEU A 34 8.46 10.77 3.89
CA LEU A 34 7.11 10.93 4.40
C LEU A 34 6.87 12.24 5.16
N PRO A 35 7.73 12.69 6.09
CA PRO A 35 7.50 13.94 6.83
C PRO A 35 7.30 15.16 5.92
N LYS A 36 8.12 15.27 4.87
CA LYS A 36 8.00 16.37 3.89
C LYS A 36 6.70 16.28 3.08
N LEU A 37 6.27 15.05 2.73
CA LEU A 37 5.02 14.82 2.00
C LEU A 37 3.80 15.17 2.86
N LEU A 38 3.79 14.75 4.13
CA LEU A 38 2.71 15.06 5.08
C LEU A 38 2.59 16.57 5.30
N SER A 39 3.71 17.24 5.56
CA SER A 39 3.72 18.70 5.75
C SER A 39 3.24 19.46 4.51
N LYS A 40 3.69 19.04 3.31
CA LYS A 40 3.38 19.71 2.05
C LYS A 40 1.92 19.52 1.61
N HIS A 41 1.43 18.29 1.72
CA HIS A 41 0.15 17.90 1.12
C HIS A 41 -0.98 17.78 2.12
N LYS A 42 -0.70 17.62 3.41
CA LYS A 42 -1.67 17.43 4.50
C LYS A 42 -2.77 16.42 4.11
N PRO A 43 -2.41 15.19 3.70
CA PRO A 43 -3.36 14.23 3.19
C PRO A 43 -4.34 13.77 4.27
N GLN A 44 -5.62 13.65 3.93
CA GLN A 44 -6.62 13.04 4.80
C GLN A 44 -6.48 11.51 4.84
N ILE A 45 -6.03 10.91 3.73
CA ILE A 45 -5.79 9.47 3.61
C ILE A 45 -4.42 9.24 2.97
N VAL A 46 -3.67 8.32 3.52
CA VAL A 46 -2.40 7.82 2.94
C VAL A 46 -2.56 6.35 2.60
N ILE A 47 -2.44 6.00 1.33
CA ILE A 47 -2.32 4.62 0.88
C ILE A 47 -0.83 4.25 0.96
N LEU A 48 -0.50 3.32 1.87
CA LEU A 48 0.86 2.91 2.14
C LEU A 48 1.12 1.55 1.50
N GLU A 49 1.91 1.54 0.43
CA GLU A 49 2.33 0.35 -0.32
C GLU A 49 3.86 0.36 -0.44
N LEU A 50 4.54 -0.26 0.50
CA LEU A 50 6.00 -0.36 0.57
C LEU A 50 6.43 -1.66 1.22
N GLY A 51 7.69 -2.04 1.00
CA GLY A 51 8.31 -3.22 1.61
C GLY A 51 8.69 -4.31 0.60
N GLY A 52 8.08 -4.34 -0.59
CA GLY A 52 8.43 -5.33 -1.61
C GLY A 52 9.92 -5.32 -1.94
N ASN A 53 10.49 -4.16 -2.19
CA ASN A 53 11.92 -4.02 -2.48
C ASN A 53 12.81 -4.38 -1.28
N ASP A 54 12.35 -4.14 -0.06
CA ASP A 54 13.05 -4.60 1.15
C ASP A 54 13.07 -6.13 1.21
N GLY A 55 11.91 -6.76 0.98
CA GLY A 55 11.78 -8.21 0.96
C GLY A 55 12.62 -8.87 -0.13
N LEU A 56 12.55 -8.37 -1.36
CA LEU A 56 13.34 -8.87 -2.49
C LEU A 56 14.86 -8.76 -2.25
N ARG A 57 15.29 -7.78 -1.46
CA ARG A 57 16.71 -7.56 -1.09
C ARG A 57 17.12 -8.27 0.20
N GLY A 58 16.24 -9.09 0.79
CA GLY A 58 16.52 -9.83 2.02
C GLY A 58 16.77 -8.95 3.25
N MET A 59 16.19 -7.75 3.30
CA MET A 59 16.34 -6.86 4.44
C MET A 59 15.67 -7.42 5.70
N SER A 60 16.18 -7.05 6.87
CA SER A 60 15.63 -7.54 8.14
C SER A 60 14.14 -7.19 8.30
N LEU A 61 13.29 -8.22 8.29
CA LEU A 61 11.84 -8.09 8.39
C LEU A 61 11.42 -7.32 9.65
N LYS A 62 12.00 -7.68 10.80
CA LYS A 62 11.66 -7.07 12.09
C LYS A 62 12.31 -5.70 12.29
N LYS A 63 13.64 -5.62 12.04
CA LYS A 63 14.43 -4.43 12.37
C LYS A 63 14.29 -3.30 11.37
N VAL A 64 13.92 -3.61 10.13
CA VAL A 64 13.81 -2.63 9.04
C VAL A 64 12.37 -2.53 8.58
N VAL A 65 11.82 -3.57 7.94
CA VAL A 65 10.51 -3.48 7.26
C VAL A 65 9.40 -3.13 8.26
N ARG A 66 9.20 -3.96 9.29
CA ARG A 66 8.15 -3.74 10.28
C ARG A 66 8.32 -2.42 11.05
N LYS A 67 9.57 -2.12 11.47
CA LYS A 67 9.87 -0.88 12.18
C LYS A 67 9.54 0.36 11.35
N ASN A 68 9.97 0.38 10.09
CA ASN A 68 9.77 1.54 9.22
C ASN A 68 8.28 1.73 8.86
N LEU A 69 7.56 0.62 8.53
CA LEU A 69 6.12 0.68 8.28
C LEU A 69 5.36 1.20 9.51
N ARG A 70 5.67 0.69 10.70
CA ARG A 70 5.10 1.18 11.97
C ARG A 70 5.32 2.69 12.13
N SER A 71 6.57 3.15 11.99
CA SER A 71 6.89 4.56 12.14
C SER A 71 6.14 5.44 11.13
N MET A 72 5.96 4.96 9.88
CA MET A 72 5.16 5.69 8.89
C MET A 72 3.68 5.76 9.27
N ILE A 73 3.09 4.67 9.75
CA ILE A 73 1.71 4.63 10.25
C ILE A 73 1.52 5.65 11.37
N GLU A 74 2.41 5.62 12.37
CA GLU A 74 2.38 6.54 13.51
C GLU A 74 2.51 8.01 13.08
N MET A 75 3.39 8.32 12.12
CA MET A 75 3.52 9.67 11.56
C MET A 75 2.25 10.15 10.85
N VAL A 76 1.60 9.29 10.08
CA VAL A 76 0.34 9.63 9.41
C VAL A 76 -0.75 9.90 10.44
N HIS A 77 -0.91 9.03 11.44
CA HIS A 77 -1.89 9.24 12.52
C HIS A 77 -1.61 10.52 13.31
N ALA A 78 -0.35 10.79 13.65
CA ALA A 78 0.04 12.03 14.33
C ALA A 78 -0.25 13.29 13.51
N SER A 79 -0.31 13.17 12.18
CA SER A 79 -0.72 14.27 11.30
C SER A 79 -2.25 14.40 11.09
N GLY A 80 -3.04 13.54 11.74
CA GLY A 80 -4.50 13.49 11.60
C GLY A 80 -4.98 12.72 10.36
N GLY A 81 -4.10 12.02 9.66
CA GLY A 81 -4.43 11.23 8.48
C GLY A 81 -4.87 9.81 8.80
N ILE A 82 -5.61 9.20 7.89
CA ILE A 82 -6.03 7.80 7.91
C ILE A 82 -5.06 6.99 7.03
N VAL A 83 -4.64 5.80 7.50
CA VAL A 83 -3.81 4.88 6.71
C VAL A 83 -4.68 3.79 6.11
N VAL A 84 -4.51 3.54 4.81
CA VAL A 84 -4.92 2.32 4.12
C VAL A 84 -3.65 1.56 3.78
N LEU A 85 -3.48 0.38 4.35
CA LEU A 85 -2.27 -0.43 4.17
C LEU A 85 -2.48 -1.43 3.04
N ILE A 86 -1.55 -1.46 2.08
CA ILE A 86 -1.53 -2.50 1.05
C ILE A 86 -0.44 -3.50 1.42
N GLY A 87 -0.85 -4.76 1.63
CA GLY A 87 0.06 -5.88 1.83
C GLY A 87 0.75 -6.24 0.52
N VAL A 88 2.04 -6.46 0.60
CA VAL A 88 2.84 -6.88 -0.55
C VAL A 88 3.22 -8.35 -0.37
N GLU A 89 3.07 -9.14 -1.42
CA GLU A 89 3.56 -10.52 -1.46
C GLU A 89 4.94 -10.60 -2.11
N LEU A 90 5.72 -11.57 -1.67
CA LEU A 90 7.00 -11.91 -2.30
C LEU A 90 6.81 -13.16 -3.18
N PRO A 91 7.59 -13.28 -4.28
CA PRO A 91 7.58 -14.48 -5.10
C PRO A 91 7.89 -15.74 -4.29
N PRO A 92 7.25 -16.89 -4.59
CA PRO A 92 7.35 -18.11 -3.78
C PRO A 92 8.76 -18.72 -3.74
N ASN A 93 9.61 -18.38 -4.69
CA ASN A 93 11.00 -18.83 -4.74
C ASN A 93 11.89 -18.28 -3.59
N TYR A 94 11.40 -17.34 -2.80
CA TYR A 94 12.06 -16.86 -1.57
C TYR A 94 11.86 -17.81 -0.37
N GLY A 95 11.07 -18.87 -0.53
CA GLY A 95 10.77 -19.87 0.49
C GLY A 95 9.59 -19.50 1.38
N GLU A 96 8.77 -20.52 1.69
CA GLU A 96 7.49 -20.36 2.38
C GLU A 96 7.60 -19.65 3.73
N MET A 97 8.58 -20.02 4.54
CA MET A 97 8.77 -19.41 5.86
C MET A 97 9.08 -17.91 5.76
N TYR A 98 9.91 -17.50 4.80
CA TYR A 98 10.26 -16.10 4.63
C TYR A 98 9.09 -15.29 4.09
N THR A 99 8.39 -15.78 3.07
CA THR A 99 7.24 -15.11 2.46
C THR A 99 6.06 -14.99 3.45
N SER A 100 5.78 -16.04 4.23
CA SER A 100 4.75 -16.00 5.28
C SER A 100 5.08 -15.01 6.40
N ASN A 101 6.33 -14.98 6.86
CA ASN A 101 6.77 -14.02 7.87
C ASN A 101 6.74 -12.57 7.34
N PHE A 102 6.99 -12.38 6.05
CA PHE A 102 6.89 -11.08 5.42
C PHE A 102 5.44 -10.61 5.36
N GLN A 103 4.51 -11.45 4.88
CA GLN A 103 3.07 -11.13 4.84
C GLN A 103 2.50 -10.85 6.23
N LYS A 104 2.92 -11.62 7.22
CA LYS A 104 2.50 -11.45 8.61
C LYS A 104 2.77 -10.04 9.16
N ILE A 105 3.79 -9.34 8.67
CA ILE A 105 4.07 -7.96 9.07
C ILE A 105 2.88 -7.04 8.80
N PHE A 106 2.30 -7.15 7.62
CA PHE A 106 1.16 -6.30 7.21
C PHE A 106 -0.10 -6.64 8.00
N VAL A 107 -0.37 -7.93 8.21
CA VAL A 107 -1.50 -8.39 9.00
C VAL A 107 -1.37 -7.93 10.46
N ASP A 108 -0.20 -8.11 11.07
CA ASP A 108 0.06 -7.70 12.44
C ASP A 108 -0.07 -6.17 12.62
N LEU A 109 0.47 -5.38 11.68
CA LEU A 109 0.36 -3.92 11.74
C LEU A 109 -1.07 -3.44 11.49
N ALA A 110 -1.79 -4.04 10.57
CA ALA A 110 -3.19 -3.71 10.33
C ALA A 110 -4.04 -3.99 11.57
N SER A 111 -3.84 -5.13 12.22
CA SER A 111 -4.52 -5.47 13.47
C SER A 111 -4.11 -4.56 14.64
N GLU A 112 -2.82 -4.21 14.76
CA GLU A 112 -2.29 -3.37 15.84
C GLU A 112 -2.83 -1.94 15.81
N TYR A 113 -3.04 -1.40 14.60
CA TYR A 113 -3.46 0.00 14.38
C TYR A 113 -4.89 0.14 13.85
N ASP A 114 -5.67 -0.95 13.80
CA ASP A 114 -7.05 -0.99 13.26
C ASP A 114 -7.14 -0.39 11.83
N LEU A 115 -6.26 -0.85 10.94
CA LEU A 115 -6.16 -0.34 9.58
C LEU A 115 -6.97 -1.18 8.59
N ALA A 116 -7.51 -0.53 7.57
CA ALA A 116 -7.92 -1.23 6.36
C ALA A 116 -6.68 -1.85 5.69
N LEU A 117 -6.68 -3.18 5.56
CA LEU A 117 -5.65 -3.95 4.88
C LEU A 117 -6.18 -4.47 3.55
N ILE A 118 -5.47 -4.18 2.47
CA ILE A 118 -5.72 -4.72 1.15
C ILE A 118 -4.62 -5.74 0.86
N ASN A 119 -5.00 -6.98 0.66
CA ASN A 119 -4.05 -8.05 0.33
C ASN A 119 -4.00 -8.21 -1.19
N GLY A 120 -2.96 -7.68 -1.82
CA GLY A 120 -2.67 -7.99 -3.22
C GLY A 120 -2.14 -9.42 -3.34
N SER A 121 -2.86 -10.32 -4.01
CA SER A 121 -2.39 -11.69 -4.24
C SER A 121 -1.65 -11.81 -5.57
N ILE A 122 -0.32 -11.89 -5.53
CA ILE A 122 0.51 -12.19 -6.71
C ILE A 122 0.14 -13.55 -7.29
N LYS A 123 -0.12 -14.54 -6.43
CA LYS A 123 -0.48 -15.89 -6.85
C LYS A 123 -1.77 -15.90 -7.67
N ASP A 124 -2.80 -15.24 -7.18
CA ASP A 124 -4.08 -15.17 -7.88
C ASP A 124 -3.96 -14.39 -9.18
N MET A 125 -3.28 -13.23 -9.15
CA MET A 125 -3.01 -12.45 -10.37
C MET A 125 -2.20 -13.24 -11.40
N THR A 126 -1.22 -14.04 -10.99
CA THR A 126 -0.47 -14.92 -11.89
C THR A 126 -1.37 -15.97 -12.54
N THR A 127 -2.22 -16.62 -11.75
CA THR A 127 -3.17 -17.63 -12.25
C THR A 127 -4.17 -17.05 -13.26
N MET A 128 -4.57 -15.80 -13.04
CA MET A 128 -5.47 -15.06 -13.93
C MET A 128 -4.79 -14.41 -15.15
N GLY A 129 -3.48 -14.55 -15.31
CA GLY A 129 -2.73 -13.92 -16.41
C GLY A 129 -2.65 -12.40 -16.29
N LEU A 130 -2.70 -11.86 -15.08
CA LEU A 130 -2.72 -10.43 -14.79
C LEU A 130 -1.35 -9.85 -14.43
N MET A 131 -0.27 -10.64 -14.62
CA MET A 131 1.10 -10.20 -14.38
C MET A 131 1.82 -9.87 -15.68
N GLN A 132 2.85 -9.04 -15.58
CA GLN A 132 3.82 -8.82 -16.66
C GLN A 132 4.73 -10.04 -16.80
N SER A 133 5.55 -10.08 -17.85
CA SER A 133 6.48 -11.19 -18.13
C SER A 133 7.53 -11.42 -17.03
N ASP A 134 7.77 -10.43 -16.17
CA ASP A 134 8.68 -10.55 -15.03
C ASP A 134 8.07 -11.33 -13.83
N GLY A 135 6.76 -11.61 -13.86
CA GLY A 135 6.06 -12.34 -12.80
C GLY A 135 5.97 -11.60 -11.46
N ILE A 136 6.35 -10.33 -11.43
CA ILE A 136 6.40 -9.49 -10.21
C ILE A 136 5.43 -8.32 -10.31
N HIS A 137 5.38 -7.66 -11.45
CA HIS A 137 4.55 -6.47 -11.64
C HIS A 137 3.22 -6.81 -12.31
N PRO A 138 2.10 -6.23 -11.85
CA PRO A 138 0.81 -6.38 -12.50
C PRO A 138 0.84 -5.78 -13.91
N ASN A 139 0.15 -6.42 -14.85
CA ASN A 139 -0.15 -5.83 -16.15
C ASN A 139 -1.36 -4.87 -16.06
N GLN A 140 -1.83 -4.36 -17.19
CA GLN A 140 -2.97 -3.43 -17.21
C GLN A 140 -4.24 -4.00 -16.55
N GLY A 141 -4.50 -5.29 -16.70
CA GLY A 141 -5.63 -6.00 -16.07
C GLY A 141 -5.43 -6.10 -14.55
N GLY A 142 -4.22 -6.45 -14.11
CA GLY A 142 -3.85 -6.51 -12.70
C GLY A 142 -3.96 -5.15 -12.01
N HIS A 143 -3.55 -4.06 -12.66
CA HIS A 143 -3.75 -2.72 -12.12
C HIS A 143 -5.22 -2.34 -11.94
N LYS A 144 -6.12 -2.81 -12.81
CA LYS A 144 -7.57 -2.59 -12.65
C LYS A 144 -8.12 -3.36 -11.46
N LEU A 145 -7.68 -4.61 -11.28
CA LEU A 145 -8.10 -5.43 -10.14
C LEU A 145 -7.64 -4.78 -8.81
N ILE A 146 -6.38 -4.39 -8.71
CA ILE A 146 -5.85 -3.68 -7.53
C ILE A 146 -6.64 -2.40 -7.26
N GLU A 147 -6.94 -1.63 -8.29
CA GLU A 147 -7.74 -0.41 -8.14
C GLU A 147 -9.13 -0.70 -7.57
N GLN A 148 -9.80 -1.75 -8.03
CA GLN A 148 -11.10 -2.15 -7.52
C GLN A 148 -11.03 -2.55 -6.03
N GLU A 149 -10.03 -3.30 -5.62
CA GLU A 149 -9.81 -3.68 -4.21
C GLU A 149 -9.52 -2.45 -3.34
N VAL A 150 -8.66 -1.56 -3.83
CA VAL A 150 -8.40 -0.26 -3.17
C VAL A 150 -9.69 0.54 -3.06
N TRP A 151 -10.50 0.59 -4.11
CA TRP A 151 -11.76 1.33 -4.12
C TRP A 151 -12.76 0.81 -3.09
N LEU A 152 -12.87 -0.51 -2.92
CA LEU A 152 -13.76 -1.11 -1.92
C LEU A 152 -13.42 -0.65 -0.49
N SER A 153 -12.14 -0.54 -0.17
CA SER A 153 -11.67 -0.09 1.14
C SER A 153 -11.72 1.44 1.29
N LEU A 154 -11.47 2.17 0.20
CA LEU A 154 -11.37 3.63 0.20
C LEU A 154 -12.71 4.34 0.15
N SER A 155 -13.65 3.82 -0.64
CA SER A 155 -14.94 4.46 -0.90
C SER A 155 -15.75 4.78 0.39
N PRO A 156 -15.84 3.90 1.41
CA PRO A 156 -16.49 4.23 2.67
C PRO A 156 -15.80 5.37 3.43
N LEU A 157 -14.46 5.40 3.42
CA LEU A 157 -13.67 6.45 4.07
C LEU A 157 -13.91 7.82 3.41
N LEU A 158 -13.90 7.85 2.06
CA LEU A 158 -14.16 9.08 1.31
C LEU A 158 -15.57 9.62 1.58
N LYS A 159 -16.58 8.75 1.65
CA LYS A 159 -17.97 9.14 1.98
C LYS A 159 -18.07 9.73 3.39
N LYS A 160 -17.38 9.13 4.37
CA LYS A 160 -17.36 9.65 5.74
C LYS A 160 -16.74 11.04 5.79
N LEU A 161 -15.62 11.27 5.08
CA LEU A 161 -14.94 12.56 5.02
C LEU A 161 -15.71 13.66 4.26
N THR A 162 -16.74 13.31 3.50
CA THR A 162 -17.62 14.28 2.82
C THR A 162 -18.90 14.57 3.59
N ALA A 163 -19.21 13.79 4.63
CA ALA A 163 -20.41 13.98 5.44
C ALA A 163 -20.17 14.86 6.67
N ASP A 164 -18.89 15.04 7.02
CA ASP A 164 -18.43 15.93 8.11
C ASP A 164 -18.06 17.31 7.54
#